data_f8b0bb052de1a800f233ed23761fe536
#
_entry.id   f8b0bb052de1a800f233ed23761fe536
#
_cell.length_a   1.000
_cell.length_b   1.000
_cell.length_c   1.000
_cell.angle_alpha   90.00
_cell.angle_beta   90.00
_cell.angle_gamma   90.00
#
_symmetry.space_group_name_H-M   'P 1'
#
loop_
_entity.id
_entity.type
_entity.pdbx_description
1 polymer ?
#
loop_
_entity_poly.entity_id
_entity_poly.type
_entity_poly.pdbx_seq_one_letter_code
_entity_poly.pdbx_strand_id
1 'polypeptide(L)'
;MLKLRVTNSFKKDYKLLQIRGYNLTLLDAVIETLMKGEKLDSRYKDHILLGSKYKGLHECHIQSDWLLVYRIIEDYLILELCYTGTHSDLF
;
A
#
# COMPACT_ATOMS: atom_id res chain seq x y z
N MET A 1 -0.24 -3.01 -17.60
CA MET A 1 -0.08 -3.36 -16.18
C MET A 1 1.21 -2.74 -15.64
N LEU A 2 1.17 -2.20 -14.45
CA LEU A 2 2.35 -1.63 -13.80
C LEU A 2 3.32 -2.74 -13.36
N LYS A 3 4.60 -2.39 -13.32
CA LYS A 3 5.60 -3.29 -12.73
C LYS A 3 5.58 -3.13 -11.22
N LEU A 4 5.75 -4.22 -10.49
CA LEU A 4 5.74 -4.19 -9.04
C LEU A 4 7.16 -4.02 -8.50
N ARG A 5 7.29 -3.10 -7.52
CA ARG A 5 8.51 -2.89 -6.76
C ARG A 5 8.16 -2.85 -5.29
N VAL A 6 8.93 -3.54 -4.48
CA VAL A 6 8.65 -3.73 -3.07
C VAL A 6 9.85 -3.27 -2.25
N THR A 7 9.63 -2.33 -1.32
CA THR A 7 10.71 -1.87 -0.45
C THR A 7 11.04 -2.91 0.62
N ASN A 8 12.23 -2.80 1.20
CA ASN A 8 12.60 -3.68 2.31
C ASN A 8 11.68 -3.47 3.51
N SER A 9 11.25 -2.23 3.75
CA SER A 9 10.28 -1.92 4.81
C SER A 9 8.97 -2.65 4.59
N PHE A 10 8.45 -2.63 3.37
CA PHE A 10 7.21 -3.34 3.05
C PHE A 10 7.36 -4.85 3.27
N LYS A 11 8.47 -5.42 2.86
CA LYS A 11 8.73 -6.87 3.06
C LYS A 11 8.68 -7.25 4.53
N LYS A 12 9.30 -6.44 5.39
CA LYS A 12 9.26 -6.67 6.84
C LYS A 12 7.83 -6.53 7.38
N ASP A 13 7.12 -5.50 6.95
CA ASP A 13 5.75 -5.25 7.37
C ASP A 13 4.83 -6.40 6.98
N TYR A 14 4.95 -6.86 5.74
CA TYR A 14 4.16 -7.97 5.20
C TYR A 14 4.37 -9.23 6.03
N LYS A 15 5.63 -9.55 6.32
CA LYS A 15 5.98 -10.73 7.13
C LYS A 15 5.41 -10.62 8.55
N LEU A 16 5.47 -9.43 9.14
CA LEU A 16 4.91 -9.20 10.47
C LEU A 16 3.39 -9.40 10.49
N LEU A 17 2.69 -8.91 9.48
CA LEU A 17 1.25 -9.11 9.38
C LEU A 17 0.90 -10.59 9.20
N GLN A 18 1.72 -11.32 8.45
CA GLN A 18 1.56 -12.76 8.28
C GLN A 18 1.68 -13.48 9.63
N ILE A 19 2.68 -13.13 10.42
CA ILE A 19 2.89 -13.69 11.76
C ILE A 19 1.71 -13.37 12.68
N ARG A 20 1.15 -12.17 12.58
CA ARG A 20 -0.01 -11.72 13.36
C ARG A 20 -1.33 -12.38 12.92
N GLY A 21 -1.32 -13.14 11.81
CA GLY A 21 -2.50 -13.83 11.33
C GLY A 21 -3.45 -12.98 10.50
N TYR A 22 -2.99 -11.87 9.93
CA TYR A 22 -3.82 -11.03 9.04
C TYR A 22 -4.17 -11.79 7.76
N ASN A 23 -5.36 -11.52 7.23
CA ASN A 23 -5.80 -12.12 5.98
C ASN A 23 -5.15 -11.37 4.79
N LEU A 24 -3.98 -11.85 4.37
CA LEU A 24 -3.18 -11.20 3.34
C LEU A 24 -3.85 -11.22 1.96
N THR A 25 -4.85 -12.06 1.73
CA THR A 25 -5.59 -12.05 0.46
C THR A 25 -6.31 -10.72 0.24
N LEU A 26 -6.71 -10.05 1.33
CA LEU A 26 -7.34 -8.73 1.25
C LEU A 26 -6.36 -7.68 0.71
N LEU A 27 -5.12 -7.73 1.17
CA LEU A 27 -4.05 -6.85 0.70
C LEU A 27 -3.69 -7.17 -0.75
N ASP A 28 -3.55 -8.45 -1.07
CA ASP A 28 -3.19 -8.90 -2.41
C ASP A 28 -4.21 -8.43 -3.45
N ALA A 29 -5.50 -8.46 -3.11
CA ALA A 29 -6.57 -7.99 -4.00
C ALA A 29 -6.42 -6.49 -4.32
N VAL A 30 -6.09 -5.67 -3.33
CA VAL A 30 -5.87 -4.24 -3.52
C VAL A 30 -4.64 -4.00 -4.40
N ILE A 31 -3.56 -4.71 -4.13
CA ILE A 31 -2.32 -4.61 -4.93
C ILE A 31 -2.60 -4.95 -6.39
N GLU A 32 -3.36 -6.01 -6.64
CA GLU A 32 -3.71 -6.42 -8.00
C GLU A 32 -4.50 -5.33 -8.74
N THR A 33 -5.48 -4.72 -8.07
CA THR A 33 -6.25 -3.62 -8.64
C THR A 33 -5.34 -2.45 -9.02
N LEU A 34 -4.43 -2.08 -8.14
CA LEU A 34 -3.46 -0.99 -8.40
C LEU A 34 -2.52 -1.33 -9.56
N MET A 35 -2.07 -2.58 -9.64
CA MET A 35 -1.18 -3.01 -10.74
C MET A 35 -1.85 -2.92 -12.10
N LYS A 36 -3.15 -3.14 -12.16
CA LYS A 36 -3.92 -3.00 -13.40
C LYS A 36 -4.13 -1.54 -13.79
N GLY A 37 -3.72 -0.60 -12.95
CA GLY A 37 -3.95 0.83 -13.18
C GLY A 37 -5.39 1.24 -12.91
N GLU A 38 -6.16 0.39 -12.26
CA GLU A 38 -7.57 0.66 -11.95
C GLU A 38 -7.69 1.47 -10.66
N LYS A 39 -8.75 2.27 -10.59
CA LYS A 39 -9.05 3.07 -9.41
C LYS A 39 -9.63 2.18 -8.32
N LEU A 40 -9.19 2.38 -7.07
CA LEU A 40 -9.73 1.66 -5.92
C LEU A 40 -11.17 2.13 -5.62
N ASP A 41 -11.99 1.21 -5.15
CA ASP A 41 -13.31 1.52 -4.63
C ASP A 41 -13.20 2.55 -3.50
N SER A 42 -14.18 3.44 -3.38
CA SER A 42 -14.18 4.51 -2.37
C SER A 42 -14.08 4.01 -0.93
N ARG A 43 -14.50 2.77 -0.67
CA ARG A 43 -14.40 2.16 0.66
C ARG A 43 -12.97 2.05 1.17
N TYR A 44 -11.98 1.99 0.26
CA TYR A 44 -10.57 1.91 0.63
C TYR A 44 -9.96 3.26 1.00
N LYS A 45 -10.70 4.34 0.80
CA LYS A 45 -10.29 5.70 1.20
C LYS A 45 -8.90 6.09 0.72
N ASP A 46 -8.60 5.75 -0.54
CA ASP A 46 -7.31 6.08 -1.16
C ASP A 46 -7.13 7.60 -1.21
N HIS A 47 -6.02 8.09 -0.70
CA HIS A 47 -5.71 9.51 -0.71
C HIS A 47 -4.21 9.76 -0.64
N ILE A 48 -3.81 10.96 -1.08
CA ILE A 48 -2.41 11.39 -1.04
C ILE A 48 -2.05 11.83 0.37
N LEU A 49 -0.90 11.38 0.87
CA LEU A 49 -0.41 11.82 2.17
C LEU A 49 0.14 13.24 2.05
N LEU A 50 -0.21 14.08 3.04
CA LEU A 50 0.23 15.46 3.09
C LEU A 50 1.55 15.60 3.83
N GLY A 51 2.32 16.66 3.50
CA GLY A 51 3.59 16.96 4.12
C GLY A 51 4.78 16.57 3.24
N SER A 52 5.87 17.33 3.35
CA SER A 52 7.06 17.13 2.51
C SER A 52 7.71 15.76 2.70
N LYS A 53 7.61 15.19 3.91
CA LYS A 53 8.14 13.87 4.25
C LYS A 53 7.46 12.74 3.45
N TYR A 54 6.19 12.94 3.07
CA TYR A 54 5.38 11.92 2.41
C TYR A 54 5.09 12.25 0.95
N LYS A 55 5.87 13.14 0.36
CA LYS A 55 5.63 13.60 -1.01
C LYS A 55 5.54 12.44 -1.99
N GLY A 56 4.45 12.41 -2.75
CA GLY A 56 4.21 11.39 -3.76
C GLY A 56 3.68 10.07 -3.22
N LEU A 57 3.48 9.96 -1.90
CA LEU A 57 2.95 8.74 -1.30
C LEU A 57 1.42 8.80 -1.20
N HIS A 58 0.80 7.66 -1.43
CA HIS A 58 -0.63 7.44 -1.23
C HIS A 58 -0.83 6.49 -0.06
N GLU A 59 -1.97 6.65 0.62
CA GLU A 59 -2.40 5.75 1.67
C GLU A 59 -3.80 5.25 1.34
N CYS A 60 -4.02 3.96 1.49
CA CYS A 60 -5.38 3.42 1.43
C CYS A 60 -5.59 2.47 2.61
N HIS A 61 -6.87 2.24 2.94
CA HIS A 61 -7.28 1.39 4.05
C HIS A 61 -7.67 0.01 3.52
N ILE A 62 -6.93 -1.02 3.90
CA ILE A 62 -7.31 -2.41 3.58
C ILE A 62 -8.48 -2.81 4.48
N GLN A 63 -8.38 -2.47 5.76
CA GLN A 63 -9.43 -2.55 6.77
C GLN A 63 -9.35 -1.30 7.64
N SER A 64 -10.21 -1.17 8.67
CA SER A 64 -10.35 0.06 9.46
C SER A 64 -9.03 0.61 10.01
N ASP A 65 -8.14 -0.25 10.49
CA ASP A 65 -6.83 0.16 11.02
C ASP A 65 -5.68 -0.59 10.34
N TRP A 66 -5.87 -0.98 9.10
CA TRP A 66 -4.83 -1.65 8.34
C TRP A 66 -4.62 -0.87 7.04
N LEU A 67 -3.45 -0.25 6.92
CA LEU A 67 -3.09 0.68 5.86
C LEU A 67 -2.11 0.05 4.87
N LEU A 68 -2.19 0.52 3.64
CA LEU A 68 -1.15 0.32 2.63
C LEU A 68 -0.66 1.69 2.19
N VAL A 69 0.66 1.90 2.26
CA VAL A 69 1.31 3.11 1.75
C VAL A 69 2.08 2.73 0.49
N TYR A 70 1.79 3.41 -0.60
CA TYR A 70 2.38 3.11 -1.89
C TYR A 70 2.57 4.38 -2.71
N ARG A 71 3.31 4.27 -3.81
CA ARG A 71 3.37 5.33 -4.83
C ARG A 71 3.45 4.72 -6.22
N ILE A 72 3.04 5.51 -7.21
CA ILE A 72 3.16 5.13 -8.61
C ILE A 72 4.20 6.04 -9.25
N ILE A 73 5.24 5.43 -9.82
CA ILE A 73 6.27 6.13 -10.56
C ILE A 73 5.87 6.07 -12.02
N GLU A 74 5.16 7.12 -12.48
CA GLU A 74 4.48 7.09 -13.78
C GLU A 74 5.43 6.98 -14.95
N ASP A 75 6.57 7.68 -14.90
CA ASP A 75 7.55 7.66 -15.99
C ASP A 75 8.07 6.25 -16.28
N TYR A 76 8.11 5.40 -15.29
CA TYR A 76 8.60 4.02 -15.40
C TYR A 76 7.49 2.97 -15.29
N LEU A 77 6.24 3.39 -15.11
CA LEU A 77 5.09 2.52 -14.91
C LEU A 77 5.32 1.51 -13.79
N ILE A 78 5.81 1.99 -12.65
CA ILE A 78 6.12 1.18 -11.47
C ILE A 78 5.13 1.49 -10.35
N LEU A 79 4.55 0.43 -9.77
CA LEU A 79 3.86 0.50 -8.48
C LEU A 79 4.85 0.10 -7.41
N GLU A 80 5.18 1.03 -6.52
CA GLU A 80 6.08 0.76 -5.40
C GLU A 80 5.30 0.65 -4.10
N LEU A 81 5.40 -0.51 -3.44
CA LEU A 81 4.77 -0.74 -2.15
C LEU A 81 5.78 -0.38 -1.06
N CYS A 82 5.44 0.62 -0.24
CA CYS A 82 6.37 1.22 0.70
C CYS A 82 6.21 0.69 2.12
N TYR A 83 4.97 0.65 2.64
CA TYR A 83 4.69 0.23 4.00
C TYR A 83 3.31 -0.40 4.07
N THR A 84 3.09 -1.28 5.05
CA THR A 84 1.76 -1.76 5.40
C THR A 84 1.71 -2.10 6.89
N GLY A 85 0.58 -1.81 7.54
CA GLY A 85 0.41 -2.05 8.96
C GLY A 85 -0.68 -1.18 9.55
N THR A 86 -0.76 -1.15 10.87
CA THR A 86 -1.71 -0.29 11.58
C THR A 86 -1.17 1.14 11.64
N HIS A 87 -2.02 2.11 12.04
CA HIS A 87 -1.56 3.49 12.27
C HIS A 87 -0.41 3.53 13.27
N SER A 88 -0.49 2.74 14.33
CA SER A 88 0.56 2.67 15.36
C SER A 88 1.87 2.11 14.80
N ASP A 89 1.80 1.19 13.85
CA ASP A 89 3.00 0.61 13.23
C ASP A 89 3.70 1.62 12.33
N LEU A 90 2.96 2.49 11.65
CA LEU A 90 3.49 3.33 10.58
C LEU A 90 3.70 4.80 10.98
N PHE A 91 2.99 5.29 11.98
CA PHE A 91 3.00 6.70 12.37
C PHE A 91 3.11 6.90 13.92
#